data_07df42ea491f6d3a35ee3eefdf2da2c6
#
_entry.id   07df42ea491f6d3a35ee3eefdf2da2c6
#
_cell.length_a   1.000
_cell.length_b   1.000
_cell.length_c   1.000
_cell.angle_alpha   90.00
_cell.angle_beta   90.00
_cell.angle_gamma   90.00
#
_symmetry.space_group_name_H-M   'P 1'
#
loop_
_entity.id
_entity.type
_entity.pdbx_description
1 polymer ?
#
loop_
_entity_poly.entity_id
_entity_poly.type
_entity_poly.pdbx_seq_one_letter_code
_entity_poly.pdbx_strand_id
1 'polypeptide(L)'
;RAYDNVILHVVYVHDDKKSVMPTLELNNLIDNDLIQHYKLMMQTAAWIPCEKSIHQVEEIVIKQQLNRLLSERLEQKALHVENRLLVNNNDWEATCYQLIARSFGTNINADPFEGVARSLPYKTILKHLNQPKQIEALLFGQAGFLEGSFREIYPHQLQAEYKFLKTKYQLQGIRPLEWKFLRMRPANFPTIRMSQLAAFLATHDRIFSHIIHAPDSNTIKQLFRAEASPYWKEHYHFKKAAAVKSAT
;
A
#
# COMPACT_ATOMS: atom_id res chain seq x y z
N ARG A 1 -0.83 -27.65 1.52
CA ARG A 1 -2.21 -27.68 2.05
C ARG A 1 -2.59 -26.28 2.53
N ALA A 2 -3.90 -25.95 2.54
CA ALA A 2 -4.33 -24.55 2.77
C ALA A 2 -4.06 -24.03 4.20
N TYR A 3 -3.76 -24.89 5.15
CA TYR A 3 -3.62 -24.54 6.58
C TYR A 3 -2.26 -24.94 7.19
N ASP A 4 -1.27 -25.26 6.37
CA ASP A 4 0.04 -25.74 6.87
C ASP A 4 0.85 -24.63 7.60
N ASN A 5 0.43 -23.36 7.46
CA ASN A 5 1.04 -22.20 8.11
C ASN A 5 0.27 -21.70 9.35
N VAL A 6 -0.79 -22.41 9.78
CA VAL A 6 -1.55 -22.03 10.98
C VAL A 6 -0.79 -22.48 12.23
N ILE A 7 -0.47 -21.52 13.10
CA ILE A 7 0.29 -21.75 14.33
C ILE A 7 -0.60 -21.90 15.58
N LEU A 8 -1.82 -21.38 15.53
CA LEU A 8 -2.80 -21.42 16.60
C LEU A 8 -4.21 -21.42 16.01
N HIS A 9 -5.05 -22.33 16.45
CA HIS A 9 -6.48 -22.38 16.14
C HIS A 9 -7.27 -21.80 17.31
N VAL A 10 -8.03 -20.75 17.08
CA VAL A 10 -8.88 -20.13 18.10
C VAL A 10 -10.33 -20.44 17.78
N VAL A 11 -11.02 -21.07 18.72
CA VAL A 11 -12.42 -21.52 18.56
C VAL A 11 -13.26 -21.11 19.77
N TYR A 12 -14.56 -20.98 19.58
CA TYR A 12 -15.46 -20.73 20.70
C TYR A 12 -15.63 -22.01 21.55
N VAL A 13 -15.94 -23.14 20.91
CA VAL A 13 -15.99 -24.48 21.52
C VAL A 13 -15.10 -25.41 20.73
N HIS A 14 -14.26 -26.16 21.39
CA HIS A 14 -13.38 -27.15 20.75
C HIS A 14 -14.13 -28.48 20.55
N ASP A 15 -14.65 -28.71 19.36
CA ASP A 15 -15.40 -29.90 18.95
C ASP A 15 -14.52 -31.00 18.34
N ASP A 16 -13.35 -30.71 17.81
CA ASP A 16 -12.41 -31.67 17.23
C ASP A 16 -11.23 -31.98 18.15
N LYS A 17 -11.43 -32.90 19.08
CA LYS A 17 -10.38 -33.37 20.01
C LYS A 17 -9.23 -34.17 19.33
N LYS A 18 -9.33 -34.45 18.02
CA LYS A 18 -8.28 -35.16 17.26
C LYS A 18 -7.33 -34.21 16.53
N SER A 19 -7.60 -32.93 16.54
CA SER A 19 -6.74 -31.95 15.92
C SER A 19 -5.38 -31.89 16.60
N VAL A 20 -4.30 -32.05 15.84
CA VAL A 20 -2.91 -31.94 16.31
C VAL A 20 -2.50 -30.46 16.48
N MET A 21 -3.32 -29.52 15.98
CA MET A 21 -3.05 -28.10 16.00
C MET A 21 -3.28 -27.50 17.38
N PRO A 22 -2.37 -26.66 17.90
CA PRO A 22 -2.61 -25.95 19.16
C PRO A 22 -3.91 -25.17 19.07
N THR A 23 -4.85 -25.46 19.95
CA THR A 23 -6.20 -24.88 19.92
C THR A 23 -6.47 -24.15 21.24
N LEU A 24 -6.92 -22.89 21.13
CA LEU A 24 -7.40 -22.07 22.24
C LEU A 24 -8.93 -22.02 22.20
N GLU A 25 -9.57 -22.53 23.24
CA GLU A 25 -11.01 -22.43 23.41
C GLU A 25 -11.40 -21.18 24.19
N LEU A 26 -12.36 -20.43 23.67
CA LEU A 26 -12.77 -19.12 24.22
C LEU A 26 -14.03 -19.20 25.11
N ASN A 27 -14.74 -20.30 25.13
CA ASN A 27 -16.03 -20.43 25.80
C ASN A 27 -16.00 -19.98 27.27
N ASN A 28 -14.92 -20.28 28.00
CA ASN A 28 -14.75 -19.88 29.39
C ASN A 28 -13.95 -18.57 29.60
N LEU A 29 -13.52 -17.93 28.51
CA LEU A 29 -12.73 -16.71 28.53
C LEU A 29 -13.54 -15.47 28.13
N ILE A 30 -14.74 -15.67 27.60
CA ILE A 30 -15.61 -14.57 27.14
C ILE A 30 -16.85 -14.55 28.04
N ASP A 31 -17.21 -13.36 28.50
CA ASP A 31 -18.44 -13.13 29.23
C ASP A 31 -19.66 -13.51 28.37
N ASN A 32 -20.52 -14.39 28.91
CA ASN A 32 -21.73 -14.84 28.23
C ASN A 32 -22.72 -13.71 27.95
N ASP A 33 -22.82 -12.72 28.84
CA ASP A 33 -23.69 -11.55 28.62
C ASP A 33 -23.22 -10.73 27.41
N LEU A 34 -21.93 -10.59 27.22
CA LEU A 34 -21.36 -9.92 26.04
C LEU A 34 -21.77 -10.65 24.75
N ILE A 35 -21.71 -11.99 24.76
CA ILE A 35 -22.11 -12.80 23.60
C ILE A 35 -23.60 -12.68 23.32
N GLN A 36 -24.43 -12.68 24.36
CA GLN A 36 -25.88 -12.49 24.19
C GLN A 36 -26.21 -11.10 23.62
N HIS A 37 -25.59 -10.05 24.14
CA HIS A 37 -25.72 -8.70 23.58
C HIS A 37 -25.29 -8.62 22.13
N TYR A 38 -24.17 -9.24 21.78
CA TYR A 38 -23.72 -9.32 20.38
C TYR A 38 -24.74 -10.03 19.49
N LYS A 39 -25.28 -11.18 19.92
CA LYS A 39 -26.31 -11.90 19.16
C LYS A 39 -27.58 -11.08 18.95
N LEU A 40 -28.03 -10.37 19.98
CA LEU A 40 -29.18 -9.48 19.89
C LEU A 40 -28.93 -8.32 18.89
N MET A 41 -27.75 -7.73 18.91
CA MET A 41 -27.36 -6.69 17.95
C MET A 41 -27.32 -7.23 16.52
N MET A 42 -26.80 -8.45 16.31
CA MET A 42 -26.72 -9.08 14.98
C MET A 42 -28.08 -9.51 14.42
N GLN A 43 -29.08 -9.70 15.26
CA GLN A 43 -30.46 -10.03 14.83
C GLN A 43 -31.25 -8.80 14.37
N THR A 44 -30.75 -7.60 14.60
CA THR A 44 -31.44 -6.38 14.14
C THR A 44 -31.38 -6.29 12.61
N ALA A 45 -32.51 -5.92 12.00
CA ALA A 45 -32.60 -5.64 10.57
C ALA A 45 -32.03 -4.25 10.18
N ALA A 46 -31.61 -3.45 11.15
CA ALA A 46 -31.02 -2.14 10.91
C ALA A 46 -29.64 -2.27 10.29
N TRP A 47 -29.30 -1.38 9.35
CA TRP A 47 -27.98 -1.34 8.73
C TRP A 47 -26.85 -1.10 9.75
N ILE A 48 -27.12 -0.28 10.75
CA ILE A 48 -26.22 -0.05 11.90
C ILE A 48 -26.93 -0.57 13.16
N PRO A 49 -26.38 -1.60 13.84
CA PRO A 49 -27.05 -2.22 14.99
C PRO A 49 -27.45 -1.23 16.11
N CYS A 50 -26.66 -0.18 16.34
CA CYS A 50 -26.93 0.83 17.36
C CYS A 50 -27.74 2.05 16.85
N GLU A 51 -28.28 2.04 15.63
CA GLU A 51 -28.99 3.17 15.02
C GLU A 51 -30.11 3.72 15.94
N LYS A 52 -30.86 2.83 16.59
CA LYS A 52 -31.99 3.22 17.44
C LYS A 52 -31.60 3.75 18.83
N SER A 53 -30.36 3.54 19.26
CA SER A 53 -29.88 3.93 20.59
C SER A 53 -28.84 5.04 20.57
N ILE A 54 -28.24 5.34 19.44
CA ILE A 54 -27.17 6.35 19.35
C ILE A 54 -27.67 7.76 19.75
N HIS A 55 -28.93 8.09 19.48
CA HIS A 55 -29.54 9.38 19.85
C HIS A 55 -29.74 9.57 21.37
N GLN A 56 -29.61 8.48 22.16
CA GLN A 56 -29.69 8.52 23.64
C GLN A 56 -28.33 8.89 24.26
N VAL A 57 -27.26 8.86 23.45
CA VAL A 57 -25.90 9.23 23.88
C VAL A 57 -25.75 10.75 23.79
N GLU A 58 -25.31 11.38 24.88
CA GLU A 58 -25.09 12.81 24.91
C GLU A 58 -24.04 13.22 23.84
N GLU A 59 -24.30 14.33 23.16
CA GLU A 59 -23.45 14.81 22.06
C GLU A 59 -22.00 15.03 22.50
N ILE A 60 -21.80 15.46 23.76
CA ILE A 60 -20.44 15.65 24.30
C ILE A 60 -19.66 14.34 24.34
N VAL A 61 -20.29 13.22 24.69
CA VAL A 61 -19.67 11.91 24.76
C VAL A 61 -19.25 11.46 23.35
N ILE A 62 -20.12 11.66 22.35
CA ILE A 62 -19.82 11.35 20.95
C ILE A 62 -18.62 12.19 20.47
N LYS A 63 -18.61 13.50 20.73
CA LYS A 63 -17.50 14.38 20.34
C LYS A 63 -16.18 13.99 21.01
N GLN A 64 -16.21 13.69 22.30
CA GLN A 64 -15.03 13.23 23.03
C GLN A 64 -14.47 11.92 22.44
N GLN A 65 -15.34 10.96 22.14
CA GLN A 65 -14.92 9.69 21.56
C GLN A 65 -14.33 9.88 20.16
N LEU A 66 -14.93 10.72 19.32
CA LEU A 66 -14.39 11.02 17.99
C LEU A 66 -13.02 11.69 18.07
N ASN A 67 -12.84 12.66 18.98
CA ASN A 67 -11.57 13.33 19.19
C ASN A 67 -10.51 12.35 19.70
N ARG A 68 -10.86 11.48 20.65
CA ARG A 68 -9.98 10.44 21.16
C ARG A 68 -9.52 9.49 20.03
N LEU A 69 -10.47 8.97 19.24
CA LEU A 69 -10.15 8.08 18.12
C LEU A 69 -9.27 8.77 17.05
N LEU A 70 -9.50 10.07 16.82
CA LEU A 70 -8.64 10.85 15.92
C LEU A 70 -7.21 10.94 16.46
N SER A 71 -7.05 11.27 17.73
CA SER A 71 -5.73 11.37 18.37
C SER A 71 -4.99 10.03 18.36
N GLU A 72 -5.65 8.95 18.77
CA GLU A 72 -5.07 7.59 18.75
C GLU A 72 -4.63 7.20 17.33
N ARG A 73 -5.44 7.51 16.31
CA ARG A 73 -5.09 7.24 14.91
C ARG A 73 -3.90 8.06 14.42
N LEU A 74 -3.79 9.31 14.84
CA LEU A 74 -2.66 10.17 14.48
C LEU A 74 -1.38 9.68 15.15
N GLU A 75 -1.43 9.33 16.44
CA GLU A 75 -0.32 8.76 17.19
C GLU A 75 0.21 7.47 16.55
N GLN A 76 -0.67 6.54 16.21
CA GLN A 76 -0.28 5.30 15.52
C GLN A 76 0.43 5.57 14.18
N LYS A 77 -0.05 6.57 13.43
CA LYS A 77 0.60 6.96 12.17
C LYS A 77 1.94 7.65 12.42
N ALA A 78 2.03 8.50 13.43
CA ALA A 78 3.28 9.16 13.81
C ALA A 78 4.35 8.14 14.20
N LEU A 79 4.03 7.17 15.05
CA LEU A 79 4.92 6.06 15.42
C LEU A 79 5.44 5.29 14.21
N HIS A 80 4.58 5.06 13.21
CA HIS A 80 5.02 4.40 11.98
C HIS A 80 6.04 5.25 11.21
N VAL A 81 5.81 6.55 11.12
CA VAL A 81 6.75 7.50 10.48
C VAL A 81 8.06 7.59 11.25
N GLU A 82 8.01 7.72 12.57
CA GLU A 82 9.17 7.80 13.44
C GLU A 82 10.06 6.55 13.34
N ASN A 83 9.46 5.37 13.40
CA ASN A 83 10.19 4.11 13.23
C ASN A 83 10.89 4.05 11.85
N ARG A 84 10.22 4.53 10.80
CA ARG A 84 10.82 4.59 9.46
C ARG A 84 11.94 5.61 9.38
N LEU A 85 11.76 6.75 10.03
CA LEU A 85 12.76 7.82 10.08
C LEU A 85 14.05 7.37 10.77
N LEU A 86 13.93 6.64 11.88
CA LEU A 86 15.07 6.04 12.58
C LEU A 86 15.84 5.07 11.67
N VAL A 87 15.14 4.20 10.93
CA VAL A 87 15.76 3.26 9.97
C VAL A 87 16.50 4.00 8.85
N ASN A 88 16.02 5.16 8.46
CA ASN A 88 16.61 6.01 7.42
C ASN A 88 17.62 7.04 7.98
N ASN A 89 18.15 6.86 9.19
CA ASN A 89 19.10 7.78 9.82
C ASN A 89 18.63 9.25 9.85
N ASN A 90 17.37 9.46 10.15
CA ASN A 90 16.70 10.77 10.21
C ASN A 90 16.64 11.51 8.86
N ASP A 91 16.75 10.81 7.75
CA ASP A 91 16.52 11.38 6.41
C ASP A 91 15.02 11.47 6.10
N TRP A 92 14.45 12.67 6.26
CA TRP A 92 13.03 12.96 6.03
C TRP A 92 12.60 12.78 4.58
N GLU A 93 13.46 13.16 3.62
CA GLU A 93 13.15 13.01 2.20
C GLU A 93 13.10 11.53 1.79
N ALA A 94 14.08 10.73 2.22
CA ALA A 94 14.08 9.29 1.98
C ALA A 94 12.91 8.61 2.67
N THR A 95 12.56 9.02 3.88
CA THR A 95 11.41 8.48 4.63
C THR A 95 10.10 8.81 3.92
N CYS A 96 9.92 10.06 3.52
CA CYS A 96 8.75 10.51 2.79
C CYS A 96 8.58 9.75 1.46
N TYR A 97 9.66 9.61 0.70
CA TYR A 97 9.68 8.82 -0.54
C TYR A 97 9.17 7.38 -0.31
N GLN A 98 9.68 6.68 0.71
CA GLN A 98 9.29 5.30 1.01
C GLN A 98 7.80 5.20 1.41
N LEU A 99 7.31 6.12 2.22
CA LEU A 99 5.90 6.17 2.66
C LEU A 99 4.95 6.53 1.52
N ILE A 100 5.36 7.41 0.61
CA ILE A 100 4.61 7.73 -0.60
C ILE A 100 4.55 6.51 -1.51
N ALA A 101 5.67 5.86 -1.78
CA ALA A 101 5.70 4.64 -2.57
C ALA A 101 4.75 3.57 -1.98
N ARG A 102 4.81 3.35 -0.66
CA ARG A 102 3.86 2.49 0.06
C ARG A 102 2.41 2.85 -0.24
N SER A 103 2.09 4.14 -0.24
CA SER A 103 0.73 4.64 -0.48
C SER A 103 0.26 4.41 -1.92
N PHE A 104 1.16 4.47 -2.92
CA PHE A 104 0.85 4.10 -4.30
C PHE A 104 0.47 2.62 -4.44
N GLY A 105 0.99 1.74 -3.58
CA GLY A 105 0.61 0.33 -3.52
C GLY A 105 -0.81 0.08 -3.01
N THR A 106 -1.50 1.10 -2.50
CA THR A 106 -2.78 0.97 -1.79
C THR A 106 -2.66 -0.02 -0.61
N ASN A 107 -3.77 -0.54 -0.09
CA ASN A 107 -3.70 -1.53 1.01
C ASN A 107 -3.20 -2.91 0.55
N ILE A 108 -3.34 -3.23 -0.74
CA ILE A 108 -3.11 -4.58 -1.26
C ILE A 108 -1.64 -4.83 -1.60
N ASN A 109 -0.98 -3.83 -2.20
CA ASN A 109 0.41 -3.89 -2.64
C ASN A 109 1.32 -2.89 -1.89
N ALA A 110 0.91 -2.40 -0.71
CA ALA A 110 1.67 -1.44 0.06
C ALA A 110 3.09 -1.93 0.39
N ASP A 111 3.21 -3.14 0.90
CA ASP A 111 4.50 -3.71 1.29
C ASP A 111 5.45 -3.95 0.10
N PRO A 112 4.99 -4.53 -1.04
CA PRO A 112 5.81 -4.61 -2.23
C PRO A 112 6.30 -3.24 -2.74
N PHE A 113 5.45 -2.22 -2.80
CA PHE A 113 5.86 -0.87 -3.21
C PHE A 113 6.91 -0.27 -2.28
N GLU A 114 6.72 -0.40 -0.97
CA GLU A 114 7.72 0.03 0.01
C GLU A 114 9.03 -0.75 -0.14
N GLY A 115 8.96 -2.06 -0.41
CA GLY A 115 10.12 -2.91 -0.67
C GLY A 115 10.95 -2.41 -1.86
N VAL A 116 10.29 -2.03 -2.96
CA VAL A 116 10.93 -1.40 -4.12
C VAL A 116 11.62 -0.09 -3.72
N ALA A 117 10.90 0.79 -3.01
CA ALA A 117 11.45 2.08 -2.59
C ALA A 117 12.65 1.94 -1.64
N ARG A 118 12.63 0.95 -0.77
CA ARG A 118 13.77 0.65 0.14
C ARG A 118 14.99 0.11 -0.61
N SER A 119 14.79 -0.64 -1.69
CA SER A 119 15.86 -1.20 -2.50
C SER A 119 16.49 -0.18 -3.45
N LEU A 120 15.82 0.94 -3.69
CA LEU A 120 16.21 1.99 -4.62
C LEU A 120 16.39 3.31 -3.88
N PRO A 121 17.62 3.70 -3.49
CA PRO A 121 17.87 4.92 -2.73
C PRO A 121 17.29 6.17 -3.41
N TYR A 122 16.64 7.05 -2.65
CA TYR A 122 16.05 8.28 -3.18
C TYR A 122 17.08 9.15 -3.91
N LYS A 123 18.31 9.21 -3.41
CA LYS A 123 19.43 9.89 -4.07
C LYS A 123 19.72 9.38 -5.49
N THR A 124 19.41 8.12 -5.78
CA THR A 124 19.52 7.56 -7.13
C THR A 124 18.40 8.08 -8.03
N ILE A 125 17.17 8.15 -7.52
CA ILE A 125 16.02 8.72 -8.24
C ILE A 125 16.30 10.18 -8.62
N LEU A 126 16.83 10.98 -7.70
CA LEU A 126 17.11 12.40 -7.93
C LEU A 126 18.10 12.66 -9.08
N LYS A 127 18.97 11.71 -9.42
CA LYS A 127 19.88 11.81 -10.57
C LYS A 127 19.16 11.69 -11.93
N HIS A 128 17.89 11.30 -11.91
CA HIS A 128 17.05 11.07 -13.09
C HIS A 128 15.84 11.99 -13.15
N LEU A 129 15.86 13.12 -12.44
CA LEU A 129 14.82 14.13 -12.56
C LEU A 129 14.61 14.53 -14.03
N ASN A 130 13.35 14.75 -14.39
CA ASN A 130 12.91 15.02 -15.77
C ASN A 130 13.17 13.88 -16.78
N GLN A 131 13.47 12.68 -16.29
CA GLN A 131 13.70 11.49 -17.11
C GLN A 131 12.76 10.34 -16.65
N PRO A 132 11.44 10.47 -16.84
CA PRO A 132 10.46 9.53 -16.31
C PRO A 132 10.68 8.10 -16.78
N LYS A 133 11.18 7.91 -18.01
CA LYS A 133 11.48 6.59 -18.55
C LYS A 133 12.61 5.87 -17.80
N GLN A 134 13.63 6.60 -17.35
CA GLN A 134 14.71 6.00 -16.56
C GLN A 134 14.24 5.65 -15.15
N ILE A 135 13.39 6.48 -14.55
CA ILE A 135 12.78 6.19 -13.26
C ILE A 135 11.83 5.00 -13.38
N GLU A 136 11.04 4.91 -14.45
CA GLU A 136 10.22 3.73 -14.73
C GLU A 136 11.10 2.47 -14.83
N ALA A 137 12.18 2.52 -15.59
CA ALA A 137 13.10 1.40 -15.74
C ALA A 137 13.65 0.94 -14.38
N LEU A 138 14.07 1.87 -13.53
CA LEU A 138 14.56 1.58 -12.17
C LEU A 138 13.49 0.93 -11.30
N LEU A 139 12.29 1.51 -11.25
CA LEU A 139 11.21 1.01 -10.41
C LEU A 139 10.68 -0.34 -10.89
N PHE A 140 10.37 -0.48 -12.18
CA PHE A 140 9.89 -1.74 -12.75
C PHE A 140 10.94 -2.85 -12.68
N GLY A 141 12.21 -2.49 -12.85
CA GLY A 141 13.31 -3.45 -12.73
C GLY A 141 13.49 -3.97 -11.31
N GLN A 142 13.49 -3.08 -10.31
CA GLN A 142 13.57 -3.48 -8.91
C GLN A 142 12.30 -4.24 -8.45
N ALA A 143 11.15 -3.94 -9.05
CA ALA A 143 9.91 -4.67 -8.82
C ALA A 143 9.91 -6.09 -9.41
N GLY A 144 10.88 -6.47 -10.25
CA GLY A 144 10.93 -7.76 -10.94
C GLY A 144 10.00 -7.84 -12.16
N PHE A 145 9.37 -6.74 -12.58
CA PHE A 145 8.45 -6.74 -13.72
C PHE A 145 9.13 -6.81 -15.07
N LEU A 146 10.44 -6.55 -15.12
CA LEU A 146 11.25 -6.57 -16.36
C LEU A 146 12.00 -7.90 -16.56
N GLU A 147 11.62 -8.95 -15.85
CA GLU A 147 12.16 -10.29 -16.05
C GLU A 147 11.44 -11.03 -17.19
N GLY A 148 12.22 -11.78 -17.98
CA GLY A 148 11.71 -12.56 -19.12
C GLY A 148 11.90 -11.86 -20.46
N SER A 149 11.20 -12.35 -21.50
CA SER A 149 11.25 -11.82 -22.87
C SER A 149 9.99 -11.04 -23.21
N PHE A 150 10.16 -9.90 -23.83
CA PHE A 150 9.05 -9.04 -24.28
C PHE A 150 9.05 -8.93 -25.80
N ARG A 151 7.85 -8.93 -26.41
CA ARG A 151 7.68 -8.70 -27.86
C ARG A 151 7.52 -7.23 -28.22
N GLU A 152 7.03 -6.43 -27.26
CA GLU A 152 6.72 -5.02 -27.45
C GLU A 152 7.95 -4.15 -27.20
N ILE A 153 8.04 -3.05 -27.94
CA ILE A 153 9.18 -2.13 -27.90
C ILE A 153 9.37 -1.50 -26.52
N TYR A 154 8.26 -1.05 -25.91
CA TYR A 154 8.32 -0.29 -24.65
C TYR A 154 8.91 -1.10 -23.47
N PRO A 155 8.42 -2.29 -23.10
CA PRO A 155 9.02 -3.06 -22.03
C PRO A 155 10.45 -3.50 -22.35
N HIS A 156 10.76 -3.75 -23.63
CA HIS A 156 12.10 -4.08 -24.07
C HIS A 156 13.09 -2.93 -23.84
N GLN A 157 12.65 -1.69 -24.12
CA GLN A 157 13.46 -0.51 -23.86
C GLN A 157 13.68 -0.28 -22.37
N LEU A 158 12.63 -0.48 -21.52
CA LEU A 158 12.78 -0.37 -20.07
C LEU A 158 13.74 -1.44 -19.52
N GLN A 159 13.69 -2.66 -20.05
CA GLN A 159 14.58 -3.75 -19.67
C GLN A 159 16.07 -3.42 -19.99
N ALA A 160 16.33 -2.90 -21.19
CA ALA A 160 17.68 -2.50 -21.61
C ALA A 160 18.21 -1.35 -20.72
N GLU A 161 17.38 -0.33 -20.49
CA GLU A 161 17.71 0.81 -19.62
C GLU A 161 17.97 0.36 -18.18
N TYR A 162 17.10 -0.50 -17.62
CA TYR A 162 17.30 -1.04 -16.27
C TYR A 162 18.62 -1.83 -16.15
N LYS A 163 18.95 -2.66 -17.13
CA LYS A 163 20.21 -3.42 -17.13
C LYS A 163 21.43 -2.49 -17.03
N PHE A 164 21.43 -1.41 -17.79
CA PHE A 164 22.47 -0.39 -17.73
C PHE A 164 22.52 0.30 -16.36
N LEU A 165 21.35 0.80 -15.87
CA LEU A 165 21.25 1.53 -14.61
C LEU A 165 21.56 0.65 -13.39
N LYS A 166 21.16 -0.62 -13.44
CA LYS A 166 21.47 -1.61 -12.39
C LYS A 166 22.98 -1.77 -12.23
N THR A 167 23.69 -1.89 -13.33
CA THR A 167 25.16 -1.98 -13.33
C THR A 167 25.80 -0.67 -12.86
N LYS A 168 25.36 0.45 -13.40
CA LYS A 168 25.86 1.80 -13.05
C LYS A 168 25.77 2.11 -11.56
N TYR A 169 24.65 1.74 -10.92
CA TYR A 169 24.40 2.02 -9.50
C TYR A 169 24.66 0.81 -8.59
N GLN A 170 25.13 -0.30 -9.13
CA GLN A 170 25.40 -1.54 -8.38
C GLN A 170 24.17 -1.99 -7.56
N LEU A 171 22.96 -1.86 -8.16
CA LEU A 171 21.74 -2.19 -7.49
C LEU A 171 21.65 -3.69 -7.20
N GLN A 172 21.38 -4.03 -5.95
CA GLN A 172 21.18 -5.42 -5.56
C GLN A 172 19.79 -5.88 -5.99
N GLY A 173 19.69 -7.12 -6.44
CA GLY A 173 18.42 -7.76 -6.63
C GLY A 173 17.70 -7.91 -5.28
N ILE A 174 16.43 -7.59 -5.25
CA ILE A 174 15.61 -7.82 -4.06
C ILE A 174 14.96 -9.21 -4.11
N ARG A 175 14.53 -9.71 -2.96
CA ARG A 175 13.75 -10.95 -2.92
C ARG A 175 12.51 -10.78 -3.78
N PRO A 176 12.05 -11.85 -4.48
CA PRO A 176 10.81 -11.79 -5.24
C PRO A 176 9.69 -11.21 -4.38
N LEU A 177 9.00 -10.21 -4.92
CA LEU A 177 7.87 -9.56 -4.25
C LEU A 177 6.58 -10.23 -4.69
N GLU A 178 5.66 -10.42 -3.75
CA GLU A 178 4.34 -10.95 -4.03
C GLU A 178 3.41 -9.84 -4.53
N TRP A 179 3.34 -9.68 -5.84
CA TRP A 179 2.42 -8.73 -6.46
C TRP A 179 1.03 -9.32 -6.60
N LYS A 180 0.04 -8.62 -6.10
CA LYS A 180 -1.37 -9.00 -6.19
C LYS A 180 -2.06 -8.19 -7.28
N PHE A 181 -2.68 -8.92 -8.24
CA PHE A 181 -3.43 -8.34 -9.35
C PHE A 181 -4.93 -8.71 -9.31
N LEU A 182 -5.30 -9.68 -8.46
CA LEU A 182 -6.66 -10.18 -8.40
C LEU A 182 -7.57 -9.27 -7.55
N ARG A 183 -8.85 -9.23 -7.92
CA ARG A 183 -9.91 -8.50 -7.21
C ARG A 183 -9.68 -7.00 -7.09
N MET A 184 -9.02 -6.40 -8.07
CA MET A 184 -8.83 -4.95 -8.15
C MET A 184 -9.17 -4.41 -9.54
N ARG A 185 -9.55 -3.13 -9.60
CA ARG A 185 -9.80 -2.46 -10.87
C ARG A 185 -8.48 -2.28 -11.64
N PRO A 186 -8.46 -2.38 -12.97
CA PRO A 186 -7.24 -2.24 -13.76
C PRO A 186 -6.43 -0.96 -13.45
N ALA A 187 -7.10 0.17 -13.25
CA ALA A 187 -6.46 1.44 -12.86
C ALA A 187 -5.65 1.39 -11.55
N ASN A 188 -5.89 0.38 -10.72
CA ASN A 188 -5.17 0.15 -9.47
C ASN A 188 -4.12 -0.95 -9.59
N PHE A 189 -3.89 -1.51 -10.77
CA PHE A 189 -2.87 -2.52 -10.95
C PHE A 189 -1.49 -1.97 -10.58
N PRO A 190 -0.63 -2.78 -9.95
CA PRO A 190 0.68 -2.33 -9.50
C PRO A 190 1.54 -1.78 -10.64
N THR A 191 1.38 -2.28 -11.86
CA THR A 191 2.05 -1.77 -13.05
C THR A 191 1.67 -0.32 -13.37
N ILE A 192 0.38 0.00 -13.42
CA ILE A 192 -0.10 1.37 -13.66
C ILE A 192 0.32 2.29 -12.52
N ARG A 193 0.15 1.85 -11.27
CA ARG A 193 0.55 2.62 -10.09
C ARG A 193 2.06 2.87 -10.03
N MET A 194 2.88 1.91 -10.50
CA MET A 194 4.33 2.06 -10.59
C MET A 194 4.72 3.13 -11.62
N SER A 195 4.05 3.16 -12.78
CA SER A 195 4.27 4.20 -13.78
C SER A 195 3.82 5.58 -13.27
N GLN A 196 2.70 5.68 -12.56
CA GLN A 196 2.28 6.92 -11.89
C GLN A 196 3.29 7.39 -10.85
N LEU A 197 3.82 6.47 -10.04
CA LEU A 197 4.89 6.79 -9.09
C LEU A 197 6.15 7.30 -9.80
N ALA A 198 6.54 6.69 -10.92
CA ALA A 198 7.66 7.15 -11.73
C ALA A 198 7.46 8.57 -12.25
N ALA A 199 6.28 8.87 -12.79
CA ALA A 199 5.92 10.20 -13.26
C ALA A 199 5.95 11.24 -12.14
N PHE A 200 5.41 10.90 -10.97
CA PHE A 200 5.48 11.74 -9.77
C PHE A 200 6.93 12.03 -9.36
N LEU A 201 7.76 11.00 -9.25
CA LEU A 201 9.16 11.14 -8.84
C LEU A 201 10.03 11.89 -9.87
N ALA A 202 9.64 11.86 -11.14
CA ALA A 202 10.37 12.57 -12.19
C ALA A 202 10.24 14.11 -12.12
N THR A 203 9.20 14.59 -11.42
CA THR A 203 8.85 16.02 -11.36
C THR A 203 9.11 16.67 -10.00
N HIS A 204 9.47 15.89 -8.98
CA HIS A 204 9.61 16.38 -7.60
C HIS A 204 10.96 16.00 -7.00
N ASP A 205 11.75 16.99 -6.62
CA ASP A 205 13.10 16.83 -6.06
C ASP A 205 13.13 16.82 -4.52
N ARG A 206 12.27 17.59 -3.86
CA ARG A 206 12.18 17.74 -2.39
C ARG A 206 10.76 17.53 -1.90
N ILE A 207 10.31 16.28 -1.96
CA ILE A 207 8.91 15.91 -1.75
C ILE A 207 8.44 16.27 -0.34
N PHE A 208 9.23 15.92 0.67
CA PHE A 208 8.90 16.25 2.06
C PHE A 208 8.80 17.76 2.27
N SER A 209 9.78 18.51 1.77
CA SER A 209 9.78 19.97 1.86
C SER A 209 8.57 20.59 1.17
N HIS A 210 8.18 20.09 0.00
CA HIS A 210 6.99 20.58 -0.70
C HIS A 210 5.70 20.30 0.08
N ILE A 211 5.59 19.14 0.77
CA ILE A 211 4.41 18.80 1.56
C ILE A 211 4.29 19.70 2.80
N ILE A 212 5.37 19.91 3.56
CA ILE A 212 5.32 20.69 4.81
C ILE A 212 5.14 22.18 4.58
N HIS A 213 5.56 22.70 3.42
CA HIS A 213 5.39 24.10 3.08
C HIS A 213 4.15 24.38 2.22
N ALA A 214 3.34 23.36 1.92
CA ALA A 214 2.11 23.53 1.17
C ALA A 214 1.10 24.36 1.99
N PRO A 215 0.54 25.45 1.40
CA PRO A 215 -0.36 26.36 2.13
C PRO A 215 -1.70 25.71 2.48
N ASP A 216 -2.14 24.73 1.71
CA ASP A 216 -3.41 24.06 1.89
C ASP A 216 -3.43 22.61 1.34
N SER A 217 -4.51 21.90 1.65
CA SER A 217 -4.70 20.53 1.20
C SER A 217 -4.91 20.40 -0.32
N ASN A 218 -5.34 21.45 -1.01
CA ASN A 218 -5.54 21.41 -2.45
C ASN A 218 -4.19 21.46 -3.18
N THR A 219 -3.26 22.27 -2.68
CA THR A 219 -1.88 22.28 -3.16
C THR A 219 -1.23 20.91 -3.00
N ILE A 220 -1.41 20.26 -1.84
CA ILE A 220 -0.92 18.88 -1.63
C ILE A 220 -1.56 17.93 -2.64
N LYS A 221 -2.88 17.99 -2.86
CA LYS A 221 -3.55 17.14 -3.86
C LYS A 221 -3.04 17.35 -5.27
N GLN A 222 -2.66 18.58 -5.63
CA GLN A 222 -2.07 18.89 -6.94
C GLN A 222 -0.69 18.26 -7.12
N LEU A 223 0.14 18.23 -6.07
CA LEU A 223 1.44 17.54 -6.10
C LEU A 223 1.32 16.08 -6.53
N PHE A 224 0.25 15.40 -6.09
CA PHE A 224 0.03 13.97 -6.38
C PHE A 224 -0.68 13.69 -7.71
N ARG A 225 -0.92 14.70 -8.55
CA ARG A 225 -1.44 14.49 -9.91
C ARG A 225 -0.32 13.99 -10.80
N ALA A 226 -0.30 12.68 -11.00
CA ALA A 226 0.66 12.02 -11.88
C ALA A 226 -0.07 11.05 -12.81
N GLU A 227 0.17 11.19 -14.11
CA GLU A 227 -0.36 10.27 -15.12
C GLU A 227 0.67 9.20 -15.44
N ALA A 228 0.19 7.98 -15.63
CA ALA A 228 1.02 6.90 -16.13
C ALA A 228 1.48 7.20 -17.56
N SER A 229 2.61 6.63 -17.98
CA SER A 229 3.11 6.80 -19.34
C SER A 229 2.08 6.32 -20.39
N PRO A 230 2.13 6.83 -21.64
CA PRO A 230 1.12 6.55 -22.67
C PRO A 230 0.89 5.05 -22.93
N TYR A 231 1.88 4.22 -22.77
CA TYR A 231 1.77 2.76 -22.90
C TYR A 231 0.65 2.19 -22.01
N TRP A 232 0.48 2.70 -20.81
CA TRP A 232 -0.51 2.23 -19.82
C TRP A 232 -1.94 2.70 -20.07
N LYS A 233 -2.17 3.51 -21.11
CA LYS A 233 -3.53 3.85 -21.56
C LYS A 233 -4.20 2.65 -22.25
N GLU A 234 -3.39 1.76 -22.85
CA GLU A 234 -3.87 0.59 -23.59
C GLU A 234 -3.50 -0.74 -22.91
N HIS A 235 -2.62 -0.70 -21.92
CA HIS A 235 -2.10 -1.87 -21.25
C HIS A 235 -2.25 -1.75 -19.72
N TYR A 236 -2.45 -2.86 -19.05
CA TYR A 236 -2.40 -2.96 -17.60
C TYR A 236 -1.41 -4.01 -17.10
N HIS A 237 -0.80 -4.77 -18.04
CA HIS A 237 0.23 -5.75 -17.78
C HIS A 237 1.14 -5.87 -19.02
N PHE A 238 2.43 -6.09 -18.86
CA PHE A 238 3.36 -6.24 -19.99
C PHE A 238 3.07 -7.44 -20.94
N LYS A 239 2.27 -8.42 -20.51
CA LYS A 239 1.96 -9.65 -21.29
C LYS A 239 0.53 -9.66 -21.85
N LYS A 240 -0.27 -8.65 -21.58
CA LYS A 240 -1.69 -8.61 -22.03
C LYS A 240 -2.04 -7.20 -22.49
N ALA A 241 -2.16 -7.05 -23.81
CA ALA A 241 -2.85 -5.90 -24.37
C ALA A 241 -4.35 -6.02 -24.06
N ALA A 242 -4.93 -5.03 -23.43
CA ALA A 242 -6.38 -4.88 -23.30
C ALA A 242 -6.70 -3.39 -23.38
N ALA A 243 -7.70 -3.05 -24.18
CA ALA A 243 -8.24 -1.70 -24.20
C ALA A 243 -8.70 -1.34 -22.78
N VAL A 244 -7.99 -0.45 -22.13
CA VAL A 244 -8.44 0.14 -20.87
C VAL A 244 -9.58 1.07 -21.25
N LYS A 245 -10.84 0.64 -21.03
CA LYS A 245 -11.97 1.57 -21.13
C LYS A 245 -11.68 2.71 -20.19
N SER A 246 -11.49 3.90 -20.75
CA SER A 246 -11.37 5.14 -19.99
C SER A 246 -12.58 5.23 -19.07
N ALA A 247 -12.36 5.19 -17.76
CA ALA A 247 -13.39 5.56 -16.82
C ALA A 247 -13.54 7.08 -16.92
N THR A 248 -14.58 7.50 -17.63
CA THR A 248 -15.14 8.85 -17.51
C THR A 248 -15.67 9.07 -16.11
#